data_7469c2b4135e4896371b8199981ef808
#
_entry.id   7469c2b4135e4896371b8199981ef808
#
_cell.length_a   1.000
_cell.length_b   1.000
_cell.length_c   1.000
_cell.angle_alpha   90.00
_cell.angle_beta   90.00
_cell.angle_gamma   90.00
#
_symmetry.space_group_name_H-M   'P 1'
#
loop_
_entity.id
_entity.type
_entity.pdbx_description
1 polymer ?
#
loop_
_entity_poly.entity_id
_entity_poly.type
_entity_poly.pdbx_seq_one_letter_code
_entity_poly.pdbx_strand_id
1 'polypeptide(L)'
;MSIVKTDVPMTSALCNDTILALTQAYPFCRSELLTQSAFGRPIQTLVIGEGPRRVLYTAAHHANEWITTPVILKFVEEFAEAIQNGGSVGGMDAGDLASSVTIYTVPMVNPDGVDLVTGALQPGKIPYETAAELSRSFPNIPFPDGWKANLLGVDLNLQYPAGWLQAREIKYSQGYDRPGPRDYVGRAPLNQLETRALADYTEEIDPALVLAYHTQGKVIYWQFEDVFVPGARELGEKMAQLSGYALEDTPYESAFAGYKDWFIKYFGRPGYTIEVGEGINPLPLSQFDEIYRDNLPILLTAAAGNV
;
A
#
# COMPACT_ATOMS: atom_id res chain seq x y z
N MET A 1 4.02 21.27 -15.20
CA MET A 1 2.78 20.97 -14.46
C MET A 1 2.94 19.57 -13.90
N SER A 2 2.54 19.35 -12.64
CA SER A 2 2.60 18.00 -12.04
C SER A 2 1.66 17.04 -12.80
N ILE A 3 2.14 15.83 -13.05
CA ILE A 3 1.39 14.74 -13.65
C ILE A 3 0.44 14.15 -12.61
N VAL A 4 0.97 13.94 -11.39
CA VAL A 4 0.21 13.37 -10.28
C VAL A 4 -0.74 14.42 -9.71
N LYS A 5 -2.03 14.12 -9.72
CA LYS A 5 -3.08 14.97 -9.12
C LYS A 5 -3.25 14.59 -7.65
N THR A 6 -3.16 15.60 -6.81
CA THR A 6 -3.25 15.44 -5.34
C THR A 6 -4.46 16.18 -4.73
N ASP A 7 -5.25 16.80 -5.58
CA ASP A 7 -6.41 17.63 -5.24
C ASP A 7 -7.77 16.99 -5.59
N VAL A 8 -7.75 15.76 -6.08
CA VAL A 8 -8.96 14.97 -6.42
C VAL A 8 -8.82 13.53 -5.88
N PRO A 9 -9.94 12.83 -5.62
CA PRO A 9 -9.90 11.43 -5.24
C PRO A 9 -9.18 10.57 -6.28
N MET A 10 -8.25 9.73 -5.84
CA MET A 10 -7.48 8.85 -6.71
C MET A 10 -8.28 7.59 -7.03
N THR A 11 -9.00 7.60 -8.15
CA THR A 11 -9.70 6.42 -8.69
C THR A 11 -8.73 5.45 -9.37
N SER A 12 -9.17 4.21 -9.63
CA SER A 12 -8.36 3.23 -10.36
C SER A 12 -8.01 3.70 -11.78
N ALA A 13 -8.95 4.35 -12.46
CA ALA A 13 -8.72 4.92 -13.79
C ALA A 13 -7.66 6.03 -13.74
N LEU A 14 -7.79 6.98 -12.80
CA LEU A 14 -6.81 8.06 -12.64
C LEU A 14 -5.41 7.53 -12.26
N CYS A 15 -5.33 6.49 -11.41
CA CYS A 15 -4.07 5.84 -11.08
C CYS A 15 -3.38 5.27 -12.33
N ASN A 16 -4.11 4.52 -13.14
CA ASN A 16 -3.57 3.92 -14.38
C ASN A 16 -3.18 4.97 -15.42
N ASP A 17 -3.99 6.01 -15.61
CA ASP A 17 -3.68 7.14 -16.49
C ASP A 17 -2.42 7.88 -16.02
N THR A 18 -2.26 8.04 -14.70
CA THR A 18 -1.07 8.68 -14.10
C THR A 18 0.18 7.83 -14.32
N ILE A 19 0.11 6.51 -14.13
CA ILE A 19 1.23 5.60 -14.41
C ILE A 19 1.64 5.69 -15.89
N LEU A 20 0.67 5.66 -16.79
CA LEU A 20 0.93 5.80 -18.23
C LEU A 20 1.59 7.15 -18.55
N ALA A 21 1.09 8.24 -17.98
CA ALA A 21 1.66 9.57 -18.20
C ALA A 21 3.09 9.69 -17.65
N LEU A 22 3.38 9.09 -16.49
CA LEU A 22 4.73 9.05 -15.90
C LEU A 22 5.71 8.27 -16.79
N THR A 23 5.31 7.11 -17.32
CA THR A 23 6.18 6.33 -18.21
C THR A 23 6.40 6.99 -19.57
N GLN A 24 5.44 7.80 -20.04
CA GLN A 24 5.61 8.60 -21.25
C GLN A 24 6.51 9.83 -21.04
N ALA A 25 6.39 10.49 -19.90
CA ALA A 25 7.22 11.65 -19.56
C ALA A 25 8.65 11.27 -19.18
N TYR A 26 8.83 10.13 -18.55
CA TYR A 26 10.11 9.62 -18.04
C TYR A 26 10.35 8.19 -18.58
N PRO A 27 10.95 8.03 -19.78
CA PRO A 27 11.09 6.72 -20.44
C PRO A 27 11.96 5.68 -19.69
N PHE A 28 12.67 6.10 -18.65
CA PHE A 28 13.39 5.21 -17.73
C PHE A 28 12.50 4.67 -16.60
N CYS A 29 11.28 5.20 -16.42
CA CYS A 29 10.24 4.54 -15.63
C CYS A 29 9.59 3.43 -16.45
N ARG A 30 9.34 2.29 -15.81
CA ARG A 30 8.71 1.13 -16.44
C ARG A 30 7.43 0.75 -15.71
N SER A 31 6.44 0.28 -16.42
CA SER A 31 5.22 -0.28 -15.83
C SER A 31 4.82 -1.55 -16.54
N GLU A 32 4.19 -2.45 -15.82
CA GLU A 32 3.63 -3.69 -16.34
C GLU A 32 2.31 -4.03 -15.65
N LEU A 33 1.47 -4.79 -16.31
CA LEU A 33 0.25 -5.32 -15.73
C LEU A 33 0.62 -6.45 -14.77
N LEU A 34 0.42 -6.22 -13.46
CA LEU A 34 0.61 -7.25 -12.46
C LEU A 34 -0.51 -8.29 -12.54
N THR A 35 -1.76 -7.84 -12.52
CA THR A 35 -2.97 -8.68 -12.63
C THR A 35 -4.20 -7.80 -12.87
N GLN A 36 -5.36 -8.45 -12.93
CA GLN A 36 -6.66 -7.78 -12.86
C GLN A 36 -7.36 -8.15 -11.56
N SER A 37 -8.11 -7.19 -10.99
CA SER A 37 -9.00 -7.42 -9.86
C SER A 37 -10.15 -8.35 -10.23
N ALA A 38 -10.94 -8.74 -9.23
CA ALA A 38 -12.10 -9.61 -9.42
C ALA A 38 -13.14 -9.05 -10.42
N PHE A 39 -13.22 -7.72 -10.59
CA PHE A 39 -14.10 -7.06 -11.55
C PHE A 39 -13.35 -6.48 -12.77
N GLY A 40 -12.15 -7.00 -13.04
CA GLY A 40 -11.41 -6.74 -14.28
C GLY A 40 -10.65 -5.42 -14.34
N ARG A 41 -10.44 -4.73 -13.21
CA ARG A 41 -9.62 -3.52 -13.17
C ARG A 41 -8.14 -3.88 -13.14
N PRO A 42 -7.31 -3.23 -13.99
CA PRO A 42 -5.88 -3.52 -13.99
C PRO A 42 -5.22 -3.04 -12.70
N ILE A 43 -4.35 -3.89 -12.16
CA ILE A 43 -3.40 -3.56 -11.10
C ILE A 43 -2.03 -3.50 -11.75
N GLN A 44 -1.42 -2.32 -11.75
CA GLN A 44 -0.16 -2.07 -12.42
C GLN A 44 0.97 -1.86 -11.43
N THR A 45 2.17 -2.21 -11.87
CA THR A 45 3.41 -1.84 -11.22
C THR A 45 3.93 -0.53 -11.81
N LEU A 46 4.80 0.15 -11.07
CA LEU A 46 5.60 1.25 -11.58
C LEU A 46 6.99 1.14 -10.97
N VAL A 47 8.03 1.14 -11.82
CA VAL A 47 9.41 0.84 -11.43
C VAL A 47 10.32 1.99 -11.85
N ILE A 48 11.21 2.42 -10.94
CA ILE A 48 12.19 3.47 -11.17
C ILE A 48 13.55 3.09 -10.56
N GLY A 49 14.63 3.48 -11.24
CA GLY A 49 16.02 3.13 -10.86
C GLY A 49 16.49 1.83 -11.48
N GLU A 50 17.80 1.60 -11.41
CA GLU A 50 18.50 0.47 -12.05
C GLU A 50 19.52 -0.20 -11.10
N GLY A 51 19.57 0.25 -9.85
CA GLY A 51 20.53 -0.25 -8.88
C GLY A 51 20.27 -1.70 -8.43
N PRO A 52 21.30 -2.36 -7.89
CA PRO A 52 21.19 -3.77 -7.49
C PRO A 52 20.31 -3.99 -6.26
N ARG A 53 20.15 -2.99 -5.41
CA ARG A 53 19.23 -3.08 -4.27
C ARG A 53 17.79 -2.95 -4.77
N ARG A 54 16.93 -3.88 -4.41
CA ARG A 54 15.51 -3.85 -4.78
C ARG A 54 14.68 -3.58 -3.55
N VAL A 55 13.73 -2.65 -3.65
CA VAL A 55 12.74 -2.37 -2.61
C VAL A 55 11.34 -2.34 -3.23
N LEU A 56 10.32 -2.72 -2.46
CA LEU A 56 8.94 -2.73 -2.96
C LEU A 56 8.04 -1.90 -2.04
N TYR A 57 7.33 -0.94 -2.63
CA TYR A 57 6.36 -0.08 -1.95
C TYR A 57 4.95 -0.38 -2.46
N THR A 58 4.03 -0.60 -1.56
CA THR A 58 2.63 -0.90 -1.88
C THR A 58 1.69 0.09 -1.20
N ALA A 59 0.55 0.38 -1.83
CA ALA A 59 -0.47 1.23 -1.24
C ALA A 59 -1.88 0.73 -1.55
N ALA A 60 -2.85 1.27 -0.82
CA ALA A 60 -4.27 0.98 -1.00
C ALA A 60 -4.62 -0.51 -1.03
N HIS A 61 -4.09 -1.31 -0.09
CA HIS A 61 -4.64 -2.62 0.22
C HIS A 61 -6.09 -2.48 0.71
N HIS A 62 -6.34 -1.45 1.53
CA HIS A 62 -7.68 -1.09 1.96
C HIS A 62 -8.26 0.01 1.09
N ALA A 63 -9.52 -0.16 0.73
CA ALA A 63 -10.23 0.70 -0.21
C ALA A 63 -10.34 2.16 0.25
N ASN A 64 -10.67 2.38 1.51
CA ASN A 64 -10.84 3.72 2.09
C ASN A 64 -9.52 4.41 2.50
N GLU A 65 -8.40 3.78 2.18
CA GLU A 65 -7.06 4.30 2.41
C GLU A 65 -6.38 4.76 1.09
N TRP A 66 -7.21 5.10 0.08
CA TRP A 66 -6.77 5.45 -1.27
C TRP A 66 -5.82 6.66 -1.35
N ILE A 67 -5.80 7.54 -0.33
CA ILE A 67 -4.86 8.67 -0.23
C ILE A 67 -3.39 8.22 -0.24
N THR A 68 -3.11 6.97 0.09
CA THR A 68 -1.77 6.38 0.07
C THR A 68 -1.24 6.17 -1.36
N THR A 69 -2.12 5.99 -2.35
CA THR A 69 -1.75 5.86 -3.77
C THR A 69 -1.02 7.10 -4.30
N PRO A 70 -1.58 8.33 -4.21
CA PRO A 70 -0.88 9.51 -4.67
C PRO A 70 0.41 9.81 -3.90
N VAL A 71 0.61 9.33 -2.68
CA VAL A 71 1.88 9.45 -1.96
C VAL A 71 3.00 8.73 -2.71
N ILE A 72 2.79 7.48 -3.10
CA ILE A 72 3.77 6.71 -3.87
C ILE A 72 3.97 7.30 -5.27
N LEU A 73 2.89 7.63 -5.97
CA LEU A 73 2.98 8.19 -7.33
C LEU A 73 3.72 9.53 -7.34
N LYS A 74 3.44 10.40 -6.36
CA LYS A 74 4.11 11.70 -6.25
C LYS A 74 5.59 11.57 -5.97
N PHE A 75 5.97 10.61 -5.12
CA PHE A 75 7.36 10.28 -4.88
C PHE A 75 8.08 9.84 -6.17
N VAL A 76 7.45 8.94 -6.96
CA VAL A 76 8.04 8.51 -8.24
C VAL A 76 8.15 9.66 -9.22
N GLU A 77 7.15 10.56 -9.30
CA GLU A 77 7.21 11.77 -10.13
C GLU A 77 8.39 12.66 -9.75
N GLU A 78 8.52 13.03 -8.47
CA GLU A 78 9.60 13.92 -8.02
C GLU A 78 10.99 13.28 -8.18
N PHE A 79 11.10 11.98 -7.93
CA PHE A 79 12.34 11.26 -8.13
C PHE A 79 12.72 11.21 -9.61
N ALA A 80 11.75 10.91 -10.49
CA ALA A 80 11.97 10.90 -11.93
C ALA A 80 12.34 12.28 -12.49
N GLU A 81 11.67 13.34 -12.02
CA GLU A 81 12.01 14.72 -12.39
C GLU A 81 13.43 15.09 -11.96
N ALA A 82 13.82 14.71 -10.73
CA ALA A 82 15.17 14.94 -10.22
C ALA A 82 16.23 14.19 -11.03
N ILE A 83 16.01 12.93 -11.40
CA ILE A 83 16.91 12.16 -12.27
C ILE A 83 17.06 12.86 -13.63
N GLN A 84 15.95 13.25 -14.27
CA GLN A 84 15.96 13.88 -15.60
C GLN A 84 16.72 15.21 -15.62
N ASN A 85 16.66 15.98 -14.52
CA ASN A 85 17.26 17.29 -14.41
C ASN A 85 18.68 17.26 -13.78
N GLY A 86 19.20 16.10 -13.40
CA GLY A 86 20.46 15.96 -12.68
C GLY A 86 20.44 16.67 -11.32
N GLY A 87 19.31 16.55 -10.62
CA GLY A 87 19.06 17.22 -9.35
C GLY A 87 19.00 16.26 -8.14
N SER A 88 18.40 16.76 -7.07
CA SER A 88 18.26 16.02 -5.81
C SER A 88 16.78 15.85 -5.45
N VAL A 89 16.45 14.77 -4.75
CA VAL A 89 15.16 14.52 -4.11
C VAL A 89 15.37 14.37 -2.60
N GLY A 90 14.68 15.18 -1.80
CA GLY A 90 14.88 15.20 -0.34
C GLY A 90 16.31 15.38 0.12
N GLY A 91 17.16 16.08 -0.67
CA GLY A 91 18.57 16.32 -0.38
C GLY A 91 19.52 15.19 -0.81
N MET A 92 19.03 14.07 -1.36
CA MET A 92 19.83 12.99 -1.94
C MET A 92 20.03 13.23 -3.44
N ASP A 93 21.25 13.02 -3.96
CA ASP A 93 21.49 13.03 -5.40
C ASP A 93 20.65 11.93 -6.08
N ALA A 94 19.84 12.33 -7.07
CA ALA A 94 18.87 11.41 -7.68
C ALA A 94 19.55 10.39 -8.61
N GLY A 95 20.64 10.77 -9.28
CA GLY A 95 21.40 9.87 -10.13
C GLY A 95 22.12 8.78 -9.33
N ASP A 96 22.77 9.17 -8.22
CA ASP A 96 23.44 8.24 -7.32
C ASP A 96 22.42 7.27 -6.68
N LEU A 97 21.28 7.78 -6.23
CA LEU A 97 20.22 6.94 -5.67
C LEU A 97 19.68 5.96 -6.73
N ALA A 98 19.35 6.43 -7.94
CA ALA A 98 18.85 5.59 -9.02
C ALA A 98 19.81 4.50 -9.46
N SER A 99 21.13 4.76 -9.38
CA SER A 99 22.17 3.76 -9.69
C SER A 99 22.40 2.74 -8.56
N SER A 100 21.97 3.05 -7.34
CA SER A 100 22.14 2.18 -6.16
C SER A 100 20.92 1.32 -5.86
N VAL A 101 19.72 1.79 -6.21
CA VAL A 101 18.45 1.10 -5.91
C VAL A 101 17.52 1.03 -7.12
N THR A 102 16.78 -0.06 -7.20
CA THR A 102 15.56 -0.18 -8.03
C THR A 102 14.35 -0.21 -7.12
N ILE A 103 13.49 0.77 -7.28
CA ILE A 103 12.25 0.91 -6.51
C ILE A 103 11.10 0.36 -7.35
N TYR A 104 10.54 -0.72 -6.88
CA TYR A 104 9.31 -1.31 -7.40
C TYR A 104 8.13 -0.76 -6.63
N THR A 105 7.04 -0.45 -7.30
CA THR A 105 5.82 -0.01 -6.63
C THR A 105 4.58 -0.71 -7.17
N VAL A 106 3.60 -0.95 -6.28
CA VAL A 106 2.23 -1.30 -6.62
C VAL A 106 1.33 -0.24 -5.98
N PRO A 107 1.07 0.88 -6.69
CA PRO A 107 0.44 2.06 -6.09
C PRO A 107 -1.00 1.85 -5.65
N MET A 108 -1.71 0.85 -6.21
CA MET A 108 -3.10 0.55 -5.85
C MET A 108 -3.35 -0.96 -5.93
N VAL A 109 -3.36 -1.62 -4.76
CA VAL A 109 -3.59 -3.06 -4.67
C VAL A 109 -5.08 -3.43 -4.80
N ASN A 110 -5.99 -2.55 -4.36
CA ASN A 110 -7.44 -2.78 -4.30
C ASN A 110 -8.24 -1.80 -5.18
N PRO A 111 -8.11 -1.85 -6.51
CA PRO A 111 -8.75 -0.87 -7.40
C PRO A 111 -10.28 -0.93 -7.37
N ASP A 112 -10.87 -2.11 -7.18
CA ASP A 112 -12.32 -2.28 -7.11
C ASP A 112 -12.91 -1.58 -5.88
N GLY A 113 -12.31 -1.83 -4.71
CA GLY A 113 -12.74 -1.21 -3.47
C GLY A 113 -12.51 0.31 -3.46
N VAL A 114 -11.37 0.75 -3.98
CA VAL A 114 -11.06 2.19 -4.12
C VAL A 114 -12.11 2.90 -4.98
N ASP A 115 -12.51 2.31 -6.10
CA ASP A 115 -13.55 2.91 -6.97
C ASP A 115 -14.92 2.95 -6.29
N LEU A 116 -15.22 2.03 -5.37
CA LEU A 116 -16.44 2.11 -4.55
C LEU A 116 -16.38 3.33 -3.62
N VAL A 117 -15.32 3.46 -2.85
CA VAL A 117 -15.18 4.51 -1.83
C VAL A 117 -15.04 5.90 -2.45
N THR A 118 -14.33 6.01 -3.57
CA THR A 118 -14.15 7.30 -4.28
C THR A 118 -15.37 7.72 -5.09
N GLY A 119 -16.42 6.89 -5.15
CA GLY A 119 -17.64 7.18 -5.90
C GLY A 119 -17.51 6.97 -7.42
N ALA A 120 -16.44 6.35 -7.90
CA ALA A 120 -16.28 5.98 -9.31
C ALA A 120 -17.26 4.87 -9.73
N LEU A 121 -17.65 4.01 -8.79
CA LEU A 121 -18.72 3.03 -9.00
C LEU A 121 -20.09 3.68 -8.76
N GLN A 122 -20.99 3.45 -9.71
CA GLN A 122 -22.33 4.03 -9.65
C GLN A 122 -23.37 2.99 -9.18
N PRO A 123 -24.37 3.40 -8.36
CA PRO A 123 -25.52 2.56 -8.03
C PRO A 123 -26.19 1.97 -9.29
N GLY A 124 -26.73 0.77 -9.17
CA GLY A 124 -27.36 0.04 -10.28
C GLY A 124 -26.39 -0.72 -11.18
N LYS A 125 -25.08 -0.68 -10.90
CA LYS A 125 -24.08 -1.50 -11.57
C LYS A 125 -23.68 -2.68 -10.68
N ILE A 126 -23.42 -3.84 -11.31
CA ILE A 126 -23.13 -5.09 -10.59
C ILE A 126 -22.04 -4.91 -9.52
N PRO A 127 -20.86 -4.27 -9.79
CA PRO A 127 -19.85 -4.12 -8.76
C PRO A 127 -20.32 -3.35 -7.52
N TYR A 128 -21.07 -2.25 -7.72
CA TYR A 128 -21.65 -1.47 -6.62
C TYR A 128 -22.68 -2.29 -5.83
N GLU A 129 -23.62 -2.93 -6.53
CA GLU A 129 -24.70 -3.70 -5.90
C GLU A 129 -24.16 -4.92 -5.12
N THR A 130 -23.05 -5.52 -5.57
CA THR A 130 -22.38 -6.59 -4.83
C THR A 130 -21.91 -6.09 -3.46
N ALA A 131 -21.22 -4.96 -3.40
CA ALA A 131 -20.79 -4.37 -2.14
C ALA A 131 -21.97 -3.91 -1.27
N ALA A 132 -22.97 -3.28 -1.88
CA ALA A 132 -24.15 -2.80 -1.18
C ALA A 132 -24.96 -3.95 -0.53
N GLU A 133 -25.03 -5.11 -1.19
CA GLU A 133 -25.69 -6.31 -0.61
C GLU A 133 -24.91 -6.83 0.61
N LEU A 134 -23.58 -6.96 0.47
CA LEU A 134 -22.73 -7.41 1.58
C LEU A 134 -22.79 -6.46 2.79
N SER A 135 -22.86 -5.15 2.54
CA SER A 135 -22.89 -4.12 3.60
C SER A 135 -24.13 -4.21 4.49
N ARG A 136 -25.25 -4.74 3.98
CA ARG A 136 -26.50 -4.90 4.75
C ARG A 136 -26.34 -5.75 5.99
N SER A 137 -25.41 -6.70 5.98
CA SER A 137 -25.08 -7.54 7.14
C SER A 137 -24.25 -6.81 8.21
N PHE A 138 -23.78 -5.60 7.92
CA PHE A 138 -22.91 -4.80 8.79
C PHE A 138 -23.41 -3.35 8.92
N PRO A 139 -24.63 -3.13 9.45
CA PRO A 139 -25.30 -1.82 9.42
C PRO A 139 -24.59 -0.73 10.24
N ASN A 140 -23.67 -1.10 11.11
CA ASN A 140 -22.88 -0.16 11.92
C ASN A 140 -21.61 0.34 11.20
N ILE A 141 -21.30 -0.21 10.02
CA ILE A 141 -20.17 0.24 9.20
C ILE A 141 -20.72 1.20 8.13
N PRO A 142 -20.28 2.47 8.11
CA PRO A 142 -20.72 3.43 7.08
C PRO A 142 -20.42 2.92 5.67
N PHE A 143 -21.43 2.99 4.80
CA PHE A 143 -21.29 2.57 3.39
C PHE A 143 -21.40 3.79 2.47
N PRO A 144 -20.45 4.01 1.52
CA PRO A 144 -19.27 3.19 1.25
C PRO A 144 -18.02 3.55 2.07
N ASP A 145 -18.01 4.61 2.86
CA ASP A 145 -16.80 5.20 3.47
C ASP A 145 -16.04 4.24 4.42
N GLY A 146 -16.77 3.36 5.10
CA GLY A 146 -16.18 2.34 5.98
C GLY A 146 -15.67 1.08 5.27
N TRP A 147 -15.72 1.05 3.92
CA TRP A 147 -15.34 -0.13 3.13
C TRP A 147 -13.81 -0.23 2.99
N LYS A 148 -13.22 -1.28 3.58
CA LYS A 148 -11.79 -1.63 3.48
C LYS A 148 -11.51 -2.76 2.49
N ALA A 149 -12.42 -3.72 2.41
CA ALA A 149 -12.28 -4.95 1.66
C ALA A 149 -12.21 -4.75 0.13
N ASN A 150 -11.88 -5.80 -0.63
CA ASN A 150 -12.21 -5.83 -2.04
C ASN A 150 -13.73 -6.00 -2.25
N LEU A 151 -14.22 -5.96 -3.48
CA LEU A 151 -15.67 -6.06 -3.72
C LEU A 151 -16.26 -7.46 -3.51
N LEU A 152 -15.43 -8.47 -3.29
CA LEU A 152 -15.87 -9.80 -2.83
C LEU A 152 -16.01 -9.85 -1.30
N GLY A 153 -15.78 -8.74 -0.62
CA GLY A 153 -15.93 -8.62 0.84
C GLY A 153 -14.79 -9.28 1.60
N VAL A 154 -13.59 -9.37 1.01
CA VAL A 154 -12.39 -9.94 1.65
C VAL A 154 -11.40 -8.82 1.95
N ASP A 155 -10.92 -8.75 3.17
CA ASP A 155 -9.84 -7.84 3.58
C ASP A 155 -8.51 -8.33 3.04
N LEU A 156 -7.94 -7.57 2.07
CA LEU A 156 -6.74 -8.00 1.36
C LEU A 156 -5.50 -8.02 2.25
N ASN A 157 -5.45 -7.21 3.32
CA ASN A 157 -4.33 -7.23 4.26
C ASN A 157 -4.49 -8.27 5.38
N LEU A 158 -5.46 -9.19 5.24
CA LEU A 158 -5.65 -10.40 6.07
C LEU A 158 -5.54 -11.69 5.25
N GLN A 159 -4.86 -11.64 4.11
CA GLN A 159 -4.79 -12.73 3.16
C GLN A 159 -3.44 -13.45 3.10
N TYR A 160 -2.44 -12.97 3.83
CA TYR A 160 -1.09 -13.52 3.73
C TYR A 160 -0.86 -14.66 4.74
N PRO A 161 -0.04 -15.69 4.41
CA PRO A 161 0.11 -16.89 5.24
C PRO A 161 1.04 -16.70 6.46
N ALA A 162 0.89 -15.60 7.19
CA ALA A 162 1.61 -15.27 8.42
C ALA A 162 0.63 -15.24 9.59
N GLY A 163 0.40 -16.39 10.25
CA GLY A 163 -0.60 -16.48 11.32
C GLY A 163 -2.05 -16.37 10.83
N TRP A 164 -2.35 -16.78 9.59
CA TRP A 164 -3.69 -16.61 9.00
C TRP A 164 -4.81 -17.31 9.79
N LEU A 165 -4.56 -18.49 10.33
CA LEU A 165 -5.53 -19.19 11.18
C LEU A 165 -5.82 -18.40 12.46
N GLN A 166 -4.82 -17.76 13.02
CA GLN A 166 -4.94 -16.94 14.21
C GLN A 166 -5.70 -15.64 13.90
N ALA A 167 -5.39 -14.98 12.79
CA ALA A 167 -6.20 -13.85 12.30
C ALA A 167 -7.66 -14.24 12.15
N ARG A 168 -7.95 -15.42 11.57
CA ARG A 168 -9.32 -15.90 11.40
C ARG A 168 -10.03 -16.08 12.74
N GLU A 169 -9.41 -16.70 13.72
CA GLU A 169 -10.00 -16.90 15.05
C GLU A 169 -10.33 -15.56 15.71
N ILE A 170 -9.39 -14.61 15.67
CA ILE A 170 -9.59 -13.26 16.20
C ILE A 170 -10.76 -12.57 15.50
N LYS A 171 -10.73 -12.49 14.16
CA LYS A 171 -11.74 -11.75 13.39
C LYS A 171 -13.13 -12.39 13.48
N TYR A 172 -13.21 -13.72 13.51
CA TYR A 172 -14.47 -14.43 13.71
C TYR A 172 -15.07 -14.19 15.11
N SER A 173 -14.25 -14.14 16.15
CA SER A 173 -14.71 -13.78 17.49
C SER A 173 -15.26 -12.34 17.59
N GLN A 174 -14.80 -11.46 16.70
CA GLN A 174 -15.27 -10.08 16.57
C GLN A 174 -16.51 -9.93 15.66
N GLY A 175 -17.01 -11.04 15.06
CA GLY A 175 -18.19 -11.04 14.20
C GLY A 175 -17.90 -10.87 12.70
N TYR A 176 -16.63 -10.91 12.27
CA TYR A 176 -16.23 -10.84 10.87
C TYR A 176 -16.02 -12.24 10.27
N ASP A 177 -17.02 -13.10 10.35
CA ASP A 177 -16.98 -14.51 9.96
C ASP A 177 -17.45 -14.77 8.52
N ARG A 178 -17.80 -13.73 7.79
CA ARG A 178 -18.36 -13.77 6.43
C ARG A 178 -17.92 -12.56 5.60
N PRO A 179 -18.04 -12.63 4.25
CA PRO A 179 -17.76 -11.49 3.38
C PRO A 179 -18.48 -10.22 3.84
N GLY A 180 -17.74 -9.12 3.90
CA GLY A 180 -18.26 -7.85 4.40
C GLY A 180 -17.33 -6.67 4.10
N PRO A 181 -17.64 -5.49 4.64
CA PRO A 181 -16.90 -4.26 4.37
C PRO A 181 -15.44 -4.31 4.82
N ARG A 182 -15.10 -5.13 5.82
CA ARG A 182 -13.77 -5.18 6.42
C ARG A 182 -13.55 -6.42 7.26
N ASP A 183 -12.33 -6.71 7.60
CA ASP A 183 -11.88 -7.68 8.59
C ASP A 183 -12.21 -9.16 8.28
N TYR A 184 -12.84 -9.49 7.16
CA TYR A 184 -13.03 -10.87 6.74
C TYR A 184 -11.78 -11.41 6.06
N VAL A 185 -11.19 -12.45 6.65
CA VAL A 185 -9.92 -13.03 6.21
C VAL A 185 -10.01 -13.87 4.91
N GLY A 186 -11.22 -14.07 4.37
CA GLY A 186 -11.42 -14.98 3.24
C GLY A 186 -11.52 -16.45 3.64
N ARG A 187 -11.52 -17.34 2.64
CA ARG A 187 -11.66 -18.80 2.84
C ARG A 187 -10.33 -19.51 3.04
N ALA A 188 -9.26 -18.95 2.51
CA ALA A 188 -7.90 -19.45 2.60
C ALA A 188 -6.91 -18.29 2.38
N PRO A 189 -5.66 -18.38 2.83
CA PRO A 189 -4.65 -17.37 2.49
C PRO A 189 -4.41 -17.33 0.98
N LEU A 190 -4.08 -16.15 0.46
CA LEU A 190 -3.76 -15.88 -0.95
C LEU A 190 -4.84 -16.41 -1.93
N ASN A 191 -6.11 -16.38 -1.53
CA ASN A 191 -7.20 -16.84 -2.40
C ASN A 191 -7.86 -15.71 -3.19
N GLN A 192 -7.38 -14.46 -3.03
CA GLN A 192 -7.75 -13.32 -3.87
C GLN A 192 -6.70 -13.09 -4.96
N LEU A 193 -7.15 -12.67 -6.16
CA LEU A 193 -6.26 -12.45 -7.31
C LEU A 193 -5.21 -11.39 -6.99
N GLU A 194 -5.64 -10.32 -6.32
CA GLU A 194 -4.83 -9.17 -5.95
C GLU A 194 -3.66 -9.58 -5.04
N THR A 195 -3.96 -10.32 -3.98
CA THR A 195 -2.95 -10.72 -2.97
C THR A 195 -2.05 -11.82 -3.47
N ARG A 196 -2.57 -12.76 -4.28
CA ARG A 196 -1.75 -13.80 -4.90
C ARG A 196 -0.74 -13.18 -5.85
N ALA A 197 -1.19 -12.31 -6.76
CA ALA A 197 -0.31 -11.68 -7.72
C ALA A 197 0.76 -10.81 -7.04
N LEU A 198 0.40 -10.09 -5.97
CA LEU A 198 1.38 -9.31 -5.21
C LEU A 198 2.39 -10.22 -4.48
N ALA A 199 1.95 -11.37 -3.93
CA ALA A 199 2.86 -12.32 -3.30
C ALA A 199 3.81 -12.93 -4.33
N ASP A 200 3.31 -13.43 -5.47
CA ASP A 200 4.10 -13.99 -6.55
C ASP A 200 5.13 -12.95 -7.07
N TYR A 201 4.71 -11.71 -7.25
CA TYR A 201 5.59 -10.61 -7.67
C TYR A 201 6.66 -10.28 -6.63
N THR A 202 6.31 -10.31 -5.34
CA THR A 202 7.28 -10.10 -4.26
C THR A 202 8.34 -11.18 -4.25
N GLU A 203 7.95 -12.45 -4.47
CA GLU A 203 8.90 -13.57 -4.61
C GLU A 203 9.79 -13.42 -5.84
N GLU A 204 9.24 -12.97 -6.98
CA GLU A 204 9.99 -12.76 -8.23
C GLU A 204 11.05 -11.67 -8.10
N ILE A 205 10.68 -10.50 -7.54
CA ILE A 205 11.61 -9.38 -7.42
C ILE A 205 12.57 -9.53 -6.24
N ASP A 206 12.27 -10.41 -5.27
CA ASP A 206 13.10 -10.72 -4.09
C ASP A 206 13.64 -9.44 -3.39
N PRO A 207 12.75 -8.53 -2.90
CA PRO A 207 13.16 -7.23 -2.42
C PRO A 207 13.93 -7.31 -1.10
N ALA A 208 14.87 -6.40 -0.89
CA ALA A 208 15.59 -6.27 0.38
C ALA A 208 14.74 -5.67 1.49
N LEU A 209 13.64 -4.99 1.14
CA LEU A 209 12.74 -4.30 2.05
C LEU A 209 11.39 -4.05 1.40
N VAL A 210 10.31 -4.08 2.21
CA VAL A 210 8.98 -3.65 1.78
C VAL A 210 8.42 -2.54 2.65
N LEU A 211 7.70 -1.58 2.03
CA LEU A 211 6.81 -0.63 2.69
C LEU A 211 5.37 -0.89 2.25
N ALA A 212 4.48 -1.09 3.21
CA ALA A 212 3.04 -1.17 2.97
C ALA A 212 2.36 0.07 3.54
N TYR A 213 1.86 0.94 2.65
CA TYR A 213 1.22 2.19 3.04
C TYR A 213 -0.26 1.98 3.37
N HIS A 214 -0.63 2.43 4.55
CA HIS A 214 -1.95 2.40 5.15
C HIS A 214 -2.31 3.75 5.76
N THR A 215 -3.51 3.87 6.29
CA THR A 215 -3.97 4.95 7.16
C THR A 215 -4.68 4.33 8.37
N GLN A 216 -4.55 4.83 9.54
CA GLN A 216 -4.08 6.14 9.98
C GLN A 216 -3.42 6.03 11.38
N GLY A 217 -2.76 7.13 11.84
CA GLY A 217 -2.25 7.21 13.21
C GLY A 217 -0.82 7.74 13.31
N LYS A 218 -0.15 8.08 12.18
CA LYS A 218 1.26 8.52 12.13
C LYS A 218 2.18 7.55 12.87
N VAL A 219 2.05 6.26 12.53
CA VAL A 219 2.81 5.17 13.17
C VAL A 219 3.47 4.28 12.12
N ILE A 220 4.60 3.71 12.47
CA ILE A 220 5.37 2.72 11.70
C ILE A 220 5.36 1.43 12.48
N TYR A 221 4.71 0.38 11.95
CA TYR A 221 4.78 -0.96 12.49
C TYR A 221 5.91 -1.74 11.80
N TRP A 222 6.81 -2.35 12.56
CA TRP A 222 8.08 -2.89 12.06
C TRP A 222 8.34 -4.35 12.37
N GLN A 223 7.62 -4.95 13.31
CA GLN A 223 7.87 -6.28 13.84
C GLN A 223 6.77 -7.28 13.47
N PHE A 224 7.09 -8.55 13.49
CA PHE A 224 6.14 -9.66 13.45
C PHE A 224 6.59 -10.77 14.40
N GLU A 225 5.76 -11.11 15.41
CA GLU A 225 6.06 -12.11 16.43
C GLU A 225 7.50 -11.97 16.98
N ASP A 226 8.18 -13.07 17.24
CA ASP A 226 9.57 -13.09 17.72
C ASP A 226 10.61 -13.18 16.58
N VAL A 227 10.23 -12.82 15.35
CA VAL A 227 11.14 -12.85 14.19
C VAL A 227 12.16 -11.72 14.30
N PHE A 228 13.41 -12.08 14.57
CA PHE A 228 14.48 -11.10 14.61
C PHE A 228 15.04 -10.81 13.22
N VAL A 229 14.98 -9.54 12.81
CA VAL A 229 15.54 -9.04 11.55
C VAL A 229 16.63 -8.02 11.87
N PRO A 230 17.91 -8.32 11.59
CA PRO A 230 19.01 -7.39 11.88
C PRO A 230 18.82 -6.04 11.18
N GLY A 231 19.02 -4.93 11.92
CA GLY A 231 18.93 -3.57 11.39
C GLY A 231 17.50 -3.05 11.15
N ALA A 232 16.46 -3.89 11.29
CA ALA A 232 15.09 -3.45 11.02
C ALA A 232 14.61 -2.39 12.02
N ARG A 233 14.94 -2.57 13.30
CA ARG A 233 14.56 -1.60 14.33
C ARG A 233 15.27 -0.26 14.13
N GLU A 234 16.57 -0.29 13.92
CA GLU A 234 17.41 0.90 13.72
C GLU A 234 16.96 1.71 12.51
N LEU A 235 16.63 1.02 11.40
CA LEU A 235 16.08 1.66 10.22
C LEU A 235 14.68 2.25 10.48
N GLY A 236 13.84 1.54 11.23
CA GLY A 236 12.53 2.02 11.67
C GLY A 236 12.64 3.26 12.56
N GLU A 237 13.56 3.28 13.53
CA GLU A 237 13.83 4.42 14.41
C GLU A 237 14.30 5.65 13.61
N LYS A 238 15.14 5.45 12.61
CA LYS A 238 15.57 6.51 11.71
C LYS A 238 14.42 7.09 10.89
N MET A 239 13.57 6.23 10.31
CA MET A 239 12.37 6.68 9.60
C MET A 239 11.41 7.44 10.52
N ALA A 240 11.18 6.94 11.73
CA ALA A 240 10.34 7.57 12.74
C ALA A 240 10.87 8.95 13.15
N GLN A 241 12.18 9.07 13.40
CA GLN A 241 12.82 10.34 13.73
C GLN A 241 12.67 11.40 12.62
N LEU A 242 12.80 10.98 11.35
CA LEU A 242 12.77 11.90 10.21
C LEU A 242 11.33 12.32 9.84
N SER A 243 10.35 11.46 10.06
CA SER A 243 8.95 11.72 9.73
C SER A 243 8.15 12.32 10.88
N GLY A 244 8.61 12.16 12.11
CA GLY A 244 7.84 12.48 13.31
C GLY A 244 6.78 11.42 13.67
N TYR A 245 6.81 10.25 13.01
CA TYR A 245 5.92 9.12 13.31
C TYR A 245 6.42 8.31 14.50
N ALA A 246 5.51 7.64 15.21
CA ALA A 246 5.89 6.68 16.24
C ALA A 246 6.38 5.37 15.61
N LEU A 247 7.37 4.72 16.22
CA LEU A 247 7.73 3.33 15.90
C LEU A 247 7.10 2.42 16.94
N GLU A 248 6.19 1.54 16.53
CA GLU A 248 5.41 0.72 17.45
C GLU A 248 5.32 -0.75 16.96
N ASP A 249 5.00 -1.63 17.90
CA ASP A 249 4.60 -3.00 17.60
C ASP A 249 3.13 -3.03 17.19
N THR A 250 2.79 -3.88 16.22
CA THR A 250 1.39 -4.00 15.76
C THR A 250 0.51 -4.53 16.91
N PRO A 251 -0.65 -3.89 17.20
CA PRO A 251 -1.59 -4.41 18.20
C PRO A 251 -2.00 -5.85 17.90
N TYR A 252 -2.09 -6.70 18.93
CA TYR A 252 -2.31 -8.14 18.81
C TYR A 252 -3.50 -8.51 17.90
N GLU A 253 -4.62 -7.77 18.00
CA GLU A 253 -5.81 -8.03 17.19
C GLU A 253 -5.62 -7.76 15.68
N SER A 254 -4.52 -7.11 15.30
CA SER A 254 -4.17 -6.75 13.92
C SER A 254 -2.80 -7.26 13.49
N ALA A 255 -2.13 -8.07 14.33
CA ALA A 255 -0.74 -8.47 14.14
C ALA A 255 -0.55 -9.73 13.30
N PHE A 256 -1.58 -10.18 12.55
CA PHE A 256 -1.51 -11.45 11.82
C PHE A 256 -2.09 -11.30 10.40
N ALA A 257 -1.54 -12.11 9.49
CA ALA A 257 -1.97 -12.25 8.10
C ALA A 257 -1.80 -10.99 7.23
N GLY A 258 -1.05 -9.99 7.70
CA GLY A 258 -0.70 -8.81 6.92
C GLY A 258 0.43 -9.07 5.92
N TYR A 259 0.51 -8.22 4.89
CA TYR A 259 1.57 -8.29 3.88
C TYR A 259 2.97 -8.12 4.49
N LYS A 260 3.17 -7.12 5.34
CA LYS A 260 4.41 -6.91 6.09
C LYS A 260 4.76 -8.13 6.94
N ASP A 261 3.78 -8.71 7.64
CA ASP A 261 3.98 -9.84 8.54
C ASP A 261 4.48 -11.07 7.79
N TRP A 262 3.86 -11.35 6.63
CA TRP A 262 4.29 -12.41 5.74
C TRP A 262 5.71 -12.18 5.21
N PHE A 263 6.01 -10.95 4.79
CA PHE A 263 7.34 -10.62 4.28
C PHE A 263 8.42 -10.82 5.35
N ILE A 264 8.21 -10.30 6.56
CA ILE A 264 9.15 -10.49 7.67
C ILE A 264 9.34 -11.99 7.95
N LYS A 265 8.23 -12.75 8.05
CA LYS A 265 8.28 -14.16 8.39
C LYS A 265 9.03 -15.04 7.37
N TYR A 266 8.77 -14.82 6.09
CA TYR A 266 9.26 -15.70 5.03
C TYR A 266 10.59 -15.26 4.43
N PHE A 267 10.85 -13.96 4.39
CA PHE A 267 12.10 -13.44 3.83
C PHE A 267 13.16 -13.13 4.89
N GLY A 268 12.78 -12.98 6.16
CA GLY A 268 13.69 -12.57 7.22
C GLY A 268 14.33 -11.20 6.97
N ARG A 269 13.58 -10.30 6.33
CA ARG A 269 14.04 -8.97 5.91
C ARG A 269 13.13 -7.88 6.45
N PRO A 270 13.61 -6.60 6.50
CA PRO A 270 12.83 -5.49 7.02
C PRO A 270 11.53 -5.26 6.22
N GLY A 271 10.41 -5.28 6.89
CA GLY A 271 9.10 -4.93 6.37
C GLY A 271 8.40 -3.95 7.30
N TYR A 272 7.76 -2.94 6.74
CA TYR A 272 7.08 -1.91 7.53
C TYR A 272 5.67 -1.66 7.01
N THR A 273 4.74 -1.47 7.94
CA THR A 273 3.45 -0.85 7.67
C THR A 273 3.53 0.61 8.09
N ILE A 274 3.21 1.51 7.18
CA ILE A 274 3.25 2.96 7.41
C ILE A 274 1.81 3.45 7.46
N GLU A 275 1.36 3.85 8.64
CA GLU A 275 0.00 4.37 8.89
C GLU A 275 0.02 5.90 8.80
N VAL A 276 -0.28 6.45 7.62
CA VAL A 276 -0.17 7.89 7.37
C VAL A 276 -1.40 8.67 7.84
N GLY A 277 -1.19 9.94 8.22
CA GLY A 277 -2.26 10.87 8.57
C GLY A 277 -3.00 10.52 9.86
N GLU A 278 -4.04 11.27 10.17
CA GLU A 278 -4.82 11.13 11.41
C GLU A 278 -6.31 11.35 11.17
N GLY A 279 -7.16 10.72 11.97
CA GLY A 279 -8.61 10.93 11.95
C GLY A 279 -9.42 9.72 11.56
N ILE A 280 -10.41 9.88 10.70
CA ILE A 280 -11.35 8.83 10.28
C ILE A 280 -11.22 8.63 8.78
N ASN A 281 -11.04 7.37 8.35
CA ASN A 281 -10.97 7.00 6.94
C ASN A 281 -12.35 7.09 6.24
N PRO A 282 -12.38 7.55 4.97
CA PRO A 282 -11.26 8.04 4.16
C PRO A 282 -10.73 9.38 4.68
N LEU A 283 -9.40 9.49 4.77
CA LEU A 283 -8.78 10.76 5.18
C LEU A 283 -9.06 11.86 4.14
N PRO A 284 -9.33 13.11 4.58
CA PRO A 284 -9.57 14.22 3.67
C PRO A 284 -8.30 14.59 2.90
N LEU A 285 -8.48 14.97 1.63
CA LEU A 285 -7.38 15.41 0.75
C LEU A 285 -6.56 16.58 1.31
N SER A 286 -7.16 17.39 2.18
CA SER A 286 -6.44 18.49 2.86
C SER A 286 -5.26 18.03 3.71
N GLN A 287 -5.15 16.74 4.05
CA GLN A 287 -4.00 16.18 4.75
C GLN A 287 -2.87 15.76 3.80
N PHE A 288 -3.09 15.73 2.47
CA PHE A 288 -2.13 15.15 1.54
C PHE A 288 -0.74 15.79 1.62
N ASP A 289 -0.66 17.13 1.63
CA ASP A 289 0.62 17.84 1.63
C ASP A 289 1.42 17.55 2.91
N GLU A 290 0.76 17.46 4.06
CA GLU A 290 1.39 17.06 5.32
C GLU A 290 1.84 15.61 5.27
N ILE A 291 0.95 14.70 4.85
CA ILE A 291 1.27 13.27 4.70
C ILE A 291 2.48 13.09 3.78
N TYR A 292 2.49 13.73 2.62
CA TYR A 292 3.59 13.58 1.67
C TYR A 292 4.91 14.11 2.22
N ARG A 293 4.90 15.30 2.82
CA ARG A 293 6.09 15.90 3.45
C ARG A 293 6.67 14.99 4.53
N ASP A 294 5.84 14.42 5.39
CA ASP A 294 6.27 13.55 6.49
C ASP A 294 6.80 12.20 5.94
N ASN A 295 6.28 11.73 4.79
CA ASN A 295 6.63 10.42 4.23
C ASN A 295 7.76 10.43 3.20
N LEU A 296 8.09 11.56 2.61
CA LEU A 296 9.23 11.65 1.68
C LEU A 296 10.53 11.12 2.31
N PRO A 297 10.90 11.50 3.55
CA PRO A 297 12.09 10.94 4.18
C PRO A 297 11.98 9.44 4.49
N ILE A 298 10.80 8.88 4.77
CA ILE A 298 10.59 7.44 4.95
C ILE A 298 10.92 6.71 3.65
N LEU A 299 10.32 7.14 2.52
CA LEU A 299 10.51 6.54 1.19
C LEU A 299 11.99 6.55 0.77
N LEU A 300 12.66 7.68 0.99
CA LEU A 300 14.09 7.84 0.66
C LEU A 300 14.99 7.01 1.58
N THR A 301 14.73 6.98 2.88
CA THR A 301 15.51 6.19 3.85
C THR A 301 15.38 4.70 3.56
N ALA A 302 14.18 4.22 3.25
CA ALA A 302 13.94 2.83 2.86
C ALA A 302 14.63 2.46 1.55
N ALA A 303 14.64 3.38 0.56
CA ALA A 303 15.34 3.20 -0.71
C ALA A 303 16.86 3.11 -0.50
N ALA A 304 17.45 4.04 0.23
CA ALA A 304 18.88 4.08 0.48
C ALA A 304 19.37 2.90 1.34
N GLY A 305 18.53 2.43 2.29
CA GLY A 305 18.85 1.28 3.15
C GLY A 305 20.04 1.48 4.10
N ASN A 306 20.50 2.71 4.26
CA ASN A 306 21.61 3.03 5.16
C ASN A 306 21.07 3.30 6.57
N VAL A 307 21.46 2.47 7.52
CA VAL A 307 21.30 2.73 8.95
C VAL A 307 22.34 3.76 9.38
#